data_8e92787da309e9e4fb2e1ea75032a87f
#
_entry.id   8e92787da309e9e4fb2e1ea75032a87f
#
_cell.length_a   1.000
_cell.length_b   1.000
_cell.length_c   1.000
_cell.angle_alpha   90.00
_cell.angle_beta   90.00
_cell.angle_gamma   90.00
#
_symmetry.space_group_name_H-M   'P 1'
#
loop_
_entity.id
_entity.type
_entity.pdbx_description
1 polymer ?
#
loop_
_entity_poly.entity_id
_entity_poly.type
_entity_poly.pdbx_seq_one_letter_code
_entity_poly.pdbx_strand_id
1 'polypeptide(L)'
;DAMAFNDRFPVVFGGVIGLEEGYKMATAVYRTMEADKDKPLPEKRAIVLIVDTHGNGPGKMEEIAGMNKSTGGYQLALAEARKAGHPIVAMVIGRAISGAFLCHGLQADHILALSKDFGTMIHVMPLTSIARITKMDIERLEELSTSNPVFAAGVDFFYKLGGVQEIVNQVEDMREVIIR
;
A
#
# COMPACT_ATOMS: atom_id res chain seq x y z
N ASP A 1 -12.41 -1.72 -8.89
CA ASP A 1 -12.85 -2.39 -7.66
C ASP A 1 -11.71 -3.23 -7.10
N ALA A 2 -10.84 -2.58 -6.32
CA ALA A 2 -9.85 -3.29 -5.54
C ALA A 2 -10.60 -4.04 -4.43
N MET A 3 -10.69 -5.33 -4.57
CA MET A 3 -11.43 -6.17 -3.63
C MET A 3 -10.62 -6.38 -2.36
N ALA A 4 -10.94 -5.64 -1.32
CA ALA A 4 -10.40 -5.86 0.01
C ALA A 4 -10.99 -7.09 0.72
N PHE A 5 -11.99 -7.74 0.13
CA PHE A 5 -12.67 -8.88 0.70
C PHE A 5 -12.66 -10.09 -0.22
N ASN A 6 -12.23 -11.22 0.32
CA ASN A 6 -12.25 -12.50 -0.35
C ASN A 6 -13.10 -13.49 0.45
N ASP A 7 -14.34 -13.72 0.02
CA ASP A 7 -15.28 -14.63 0.69
C ASP A 7 -14.85 -16.09 0.64
N ARG A 8 -13.91 -16.45 -0.23
CA ARG A 8 -13.44 -17.83 -0.42
C ARG A 8 -12.41 -18.27 0.60
N PHE A 9 -11.69 -17.31 1.19
CA PHE A 9 -10.62 -17.58 2.15
C PHE A 9 -10.83 -16.80 3.44
N PRO A 10 -11.70 -17.27 4.34
CA PRO A 10 -12.04 -16.57 5.58
C PRO A 10 -10.84 -16.22 6.47
N VAL A 11 -9.73 -16.92 6.30
CA VAL A 11 -8.50 -16.71 7.08
C VAL A 11 -7.72 -15.47 6.61
N VAL A 12 -8.02 -14.96 5.42
CA VAL A 12 -7.33 -13.82 4.79
C VAL A 12 -8.12 -12.52 4.98
N PHE A 13 -9.21 -12.56 5.76
CA PHE A 13 -10.11 -11.44 5.99
C PHE A 13 -9.48 -10.30 6.79
N GLY A 14 -10.06 -9.12 6.63
CA GLY A 14 -9.70 -7.92 7.34
C GLY A 14 -8.68 -7.05 6.59
N GLY A 15 -8.71 -7.07 5.25
CA GLY A 15 -7.87 -6.19 4.44
C GLY A 15 -6.42 -6.63 4.29
N VAL A 16 -6.12 -7.92 4.46
CA VAL A 16 -4.81 -8.46 4.12
C VAL A 16 -4.72 -8.76 2.61
N ILE A 17 -3.53 -8.67 2.05
CA ILE A 17 -3.26 -9.01 0.65
C ILE A 17 -2.65 -10.39 0.57
N GLY A 18 -3.38 -11.31 -0.05
CA GLY A 18 -2.97 -12.67 -0.27
C GLY A 18 -2.72 -12.98 -1.76
N LEU A 19 -2.66 -14.26 -2.06
CA LEU A 19 -2.39 -14.77 -3.41
C LEU A 19 -3.45 -14.34 -4.42
N GLU A 20 -4.72 -14.44 -4.07
CA GLU A 20 -5.82 -14.11 -4.98
C GLU A 20 -5.95 -12.61 -5.19
N GLU A 21 -5.76 -11.80 -4.15
CA GLU A 21 -5.81 -10.34 -4.23
C GLU A 21 -4.71 -9.81 -5.14
N GLY A 22 -3.47 -10.29 -4.98
CA GLY A 22 -2.36 -9.91 -5.86
C GLY A 22 -2.65 -10.24 -7.32
N TYR A 23 -3.16 -11.44 -7.61
CA TYR A 23 -3.53 -11.84 -8.96
C TYR A 23 -4.66 -10.99 -9.56
N LYS A 24 -5.71 -10.71 -8.78
CA LYS A 24 -6.84 -9.87 -9.22
C LYS A 24 -6.41 -8.44 -9.53
N MET A 25 -5.60 -7.86 -8.64
CA MET A 25 -5.07 -6.50 -8.83
C MET A 25 -4.17 -6.43 -10.07
N ALA A 26 -3.25 -7.38 -10.27
CA ALA A 26 -2.44 -7.46 -11.48
C ALA A 26 -3.30 -7.53 -12.74
N THR A 27 -4.32 -8.39 -12.71
CA THR A 27 -5.24 -8.55 -13.84
C THR A 27 -6.01 -7.26 -14.14
N ALA A 28 -6.43 -6.52 -13.11
CA ALA A 28 -7.11 -5.23 -13.29
C ALA A 28 -6.19 -4.20 -13.96
N VAL A 29 -4.93 -4.13 -13.54
CA VAL A 29 -3.92 -3.25 -14.14
C VAL A 29 -3.72 -3.59 -15.62
N TYR A 30 -3.48 -4.86 -15.94
CA TYR A 30 -3.29 -5.29 -17.35
C TYR A 30 -4.51 -5.03 -18.23
N ARG A 31 -5.72 -5.22 -17.69
CA ARG A 31 -6.97 -4.87 -18.42
C ARG A 31 -7.05 -3.37 -18.70
N THR A 32 -6.60 -2.54 -17.77
CA THR A 32 -6.55 -1.09 -17.96
C THR A 32 -5.55 -0.72 -19.04
N MET A 33 -4.36 -1.32 -19.02
CA MET A 33 -3.33 -1.11 -20.03
C MET A 33 -3.81 -1.54 -21.43
N GLU A 34 -4.42 -2.72 -21.55
CA GLU A 34 -4.95 -3.21 -22.84
C GLU A 34 -6.06 -2.30 -23.38
N ALA A 35 -6.97 -1.83 -22.51
CA ALA A 35 -8.04 -0.94 -22.92
C ALA A 35 -7.55 0.46 -23.36
N ASP A 36 -6.38 0.87 -22.92
CA ASP A 36 -5.79 2.18 -23.25
C ASP A 36 -4.56 2.08 -24.17
N LYS A 37 -4.27 0.90 -24.72
CA LYS A 37 -3.03 0.66 -25.48
C LYS A 37 -2.80 1.64 -26.63
N ASP A 38 -3.88 1.97 -27.35
CA ASP A 38 -3.84 2.83 -28.55
C ASP A 38 -4.06 4.32 -28.22
N LYS A 39 -4.25 4.66 -26.92
CA LYS A 39 -4.42 6.05 -26.50
C LYS A 39 -3.07 6.78 -26.42
N PRO A 40 -3.02 8.07 -26.81
CA PRO A 40 -1.85 8.89 -26.58
C PRO A 40 -1.61 9.07 -25.07
N LEU A 41 -0.36 9.35 -24.67
CA LEU A 41 0.05 9.45 -23.26
C LEU A 41 -0.87 10.34 -22.38
N PRO A 42 -1.30 11.54 -22.85
CA PRO A 42 -2.15 12.41 -22.02
C PRO A 42 -3.56 11.86 -21.77
N GLU A 43 -4.00 10.87 -22.54
CA GLU A 43 -5.33 10.28 -22.44
C GLU A 43 -5.33 8.93 -21.70
N LYS A 44 -4.15 8.45 -21.31
CA LYS A 44 -4.04 7.21 -20.54
C LYS A 44 -4.58 7.44 -19.13
N ARG A 45 -5.43 6.52 -18.67
CA ARG A 45 -6.07 6.63 -17.35
C ARG A 45 -5.04 6.53 -16.25
N ALA A 46 -5.17 7.39 -15.25
CA ALA A 46 -4.47 7.21 -13.99
C ALA A 46 -4.98 5.95 -13.27
N ILE A 47 -4.08 5.27 -12.59
CA ILE A 47 -4.38 4.14 -11.71
C ILE A 47 -4.34 4.66 -10.28
N VAL A 48 -5.49 4.63 -9.60
CA VAL A 48 -5.58 5.06 -8.20
C VAL A 48 -5.62 3.84 -7.30
N LEU A 49 -4.65 3.74 -6.41
CA LEU A 49 -4.53 2.68 -5.42
C LEU A 49 -5.11 3.18 -4.09
N ILE A 50 -6.24 2.62 -3.67
CA ILE A 50 -6.83 2.92 -2.36
C ILE A 50 -6.23 1.94 -1.35
N VAL A 51 -5.48 2.47 -0.38
CA VAL A 51 -4.69 1.67 0.56
C VAL A 51 -5.34 1.65 1.94
N ASP A 52 -5.85 0.48 2.32
CA ASP A 52 -6.21 0.09 3.68
C ASP A 52 -5.92 -1.40 3.85
N THR A 53 -4.72 -1.73 4.30
CA THR A 53 -4.29 -3.12 4.44
C THR A 53 -3.55 -3.37 5.73
N HIS A 54 -3.89 -4.47 6.39
CA HIS A 54 -3.22 -4.98 7.59
C HIS A 54 -1.89 -5.71 7.31
N GLY A 55 -1.55 -5.92 6.06
CA GLY A 55 -0.35 -6.64 5.67
C GLY A 55 -0.63 -7.81 4.73
N ASN A 56 0.35 -8.68 4.59
CA ASN A 56 0.22 -9.88 3.76
C ASN A 56 -0.58 -10.96 4.49
N GLY A 57 -1.26 -11.82 3.72
CA GLY A 57 -1.97 -12.99 4.23
C GLY A 57 -1.00 -13.94 4.97
N PRO A 58 -1.28 -14.32 6.23
CA PRO A 58 -0.35 -15.12 7.03
C PRO A 58 -0.46 -16.63 6.79
N GLY A 59 -1.15 -17.05 5.76
CA GLY A 59 -1.49 -18.44 5.52
C GLY A 59 -0.31 -19.26 4.97
N LYS A 60 0.04 -20.38 5.64
CA LYS A 60 1.07 -21.32 5.15
C LYS A 60 0.74 -21.84 3.73
N MET A 61 -0.53 -22.08 3.44
CA MET A 61 -0.96 -22.56 2.12
C MET A 61 -0.75 -21.51 1.03
N GLU A 62 -0.97 -20.24 1.34
CA GLU A 62 -0.69 -19.15 0.41
C GLU A 62 0.80 -19.02 0.11
N GLU A 63 1.65 -19.16 1.12
CA GLU A 63 3.10 -19.17 0.94
C GLU A 63 3.55 -20.33 0.05
N ILE A 64 3.06 -21.55 0.32
CA ILE A 64 3.37 -22.74 -0.48
C ILE A 64 2.85 -22.59 -1.92
N ALA A 65 1.67 -22.00 -2.10
CA ALA A 65 1.07 -21.77 -3.42
C ALA A 65 1.79 -20.65 -4.20
N GLY A 66 2.61 -19.84 -3.55
CA GLY A 66 3.41 -18.82 -4.18
C GLY A 66 2.82 -17.41 -4.08
N MET A 67 2.38 -16.99 -2.91
CA MET A 67 1.92 -15.62 -2.65
C MET A 67 2.95 -14.58 -3.12
N ASN A 68 4.24 -14.85 -2.92
CA ASN A 68 5.33 -14.00 -3.39
C ASN A 68 5.32 -13.79 -4.92
N LYS A 69 4.90 -14.79 -5.69
CA LYS A 69 4.79 -14.68 -7.15
C LYS A 69 3.58 -13.82 -7.55
N SER A 70 2.47 -13.99 -6.85
CA SER A 70 1.27 -13.22 -7.10
C SER A 70 1.47 -11.74 -6.77
N THR A 71 2.03 -11.43 -5.61
CA THR A 71 2.34 -10.05 -5.20
C THR A 71 3.43 -9.42 -6.06
N GLY A 72 4.47 -10.20 -6.42
CA GLY A 72 5.51 -9.77 -7.36
C GLY A 72 4.95 -9.52 -8.76
N GLY A 73 4.02 -10.35 -9.23
CA GLY A 73 3.30 -10.15 -10.50
C GLY A 73 2.47 -8.86 -10.49
N TYR A 74 1.86 -8.52 -9.37
CA TYR A 74 1.16 -7.24 -9.22
C TYR A 74 2.12 -6.04 -9.27
N GLN A 75 3.26 -6.12 -8.57
CA GLN A 75 4.29 -5.07 -8.64
C GLN A 75 4.82 -4.90 -10.06
N LEU A 76 5.03 -6.00 -10.79
CA LEU A 76 5.43 -5.97 -12.20
C LEU A 76 4.37 -5.28 -13.06
N ALA A 77 3.10 -5.61 -12.87
CA ALA A 77 2.00 -4.97 -13.60
C ALA A 77 1.97 -3.45 -13.41
N LEU A 78 2.16 -2.96 -12.17
CA LEU A 78 2.27 -1.53 -11.88
C LEU A 78 3.50 -0.90 -12.57
N ALA A 79 4.65 -1.56 -12.53
CA ALA A 79 5.86 -1.08 -13.18
C ALA A 79 5.70 -1.00 -14.71
N GLU A 80 5.04 -1.97 -15.31
CA GLU A 80 4.73 -1.99 -16.74
C GLU A 80 3.70 -0.92 -17.12
N ALA A 81 2.66 -0.73 -16.29
CA ALA A 81 1.68 0.33 -16.48
C ALA A 81 2.33 1.72 -16.47
N ARG A 82 3.24 1.97 -15.53
CA ARG A 82 4.03 3.21 -15.48
C ARG A 82 4.83 3.40 -16.76
N LYS A 83 5.54 2.38 -17.21
CA LYS A 83 6.30 2.42 -18.48
C LYS A 83 5.39 2.67 -19.69
N ALA A 84 4.17 2.17 -19.64
CA ALA A 84 3.17 2.41 -20.67
C ALA A 84 2.53 3.80 -20.61
N GLY A 85 2.88 4.62 -19.59
CA GLY A 85 2.44 6.00 -19.44
C GLY A 85 1.16 6.18 -18.62
N HIS A 86 0.78 5.20 -17.80
CA HIS A 86 -0.28 5.36 -16.81
C HIS A 86 0.27 5.98 -15.53
N PRO A 87 -0.17 7.17 -15.11
CA PRO A 87 0.17 7.71 -13.80
C PRO A 87 -0.39 6.82 -12.69
N ILE A 88 0.37 6.63 -11.62
CA ILE A 88 -0.05 5.80 -10.48
C ILE A 88 -0.06 6.66 -9.23
N VAL A 89 -1.23 6.80 -8.61
CA VAL A 89 -1.43 7.55 -7.37
C VAL A 89 -1.90 6.59 -6.28
N ALA A 90 -1.28 6.62 -5.11
CA ALA A 90 -1.76 5.91 -3.94
C ALA A 90 -2.42 6.89 -2.96
N MET A 91 -3.59 6.51 -2.44
CA MET A 91 -4.29 7.20 -1.38
C MET A 91 -4.43 6.26 -0.18
N VAL A 92 -3.66 6.53 0.87
CA VAL A 92 -3.74 5.78 2.13
C VAL A 92 -4.88 6.34 2.95
N ILE A 93 -5.93 5.52 3.13
CA ILE A 93 -7.15 5.92 3.84
C ILE A 93 -7.29 5.26 5.22
N GLY A 94 -6.45 4.28 5.52
CA GLY A 94 -6.48 3.53 6.77
C GLY A 94 -5.12 2.96 7.09
N ARG A 95 -5.02 1.65 7.15
CA ARG A 95 -3.76 0.97 7.44
C ARG A 95 -2.94 0.74 6.19
N ALA A 96 -1.66 0.98 6.28
CA ALA A 96 -0.68 0.70 5.24
C ALA A 96 0.49 -0.04 5.89
N ILE A 97 0.35 -1.36 6.03
CA ILE A 97 1.20 -2.15 6.91
C ILE A 97 1.99 -3.19 6.13
N SER A 98 3.28 -3.30 6.48
CA SER A 98 4.16 -4.40 6.08
C SER A 98 4.32 -4.55 4.57
N GLY A 99 4.60 -5.77 4.11
CA GLY A 99 4.82 -6.09 2.71
C GLY A 99 3.64 -5.82 1.79
N ALA A 100 2.41 -5.83 2.32
CA ALA A 100 1.23 -5.48 1.53
C ALA A 100 1.26 -4.02 1.07
N PHE A 101 1.68 -3.09 1.94
CA PHE A 101 1.88 -1.70 1.55
C PHE A 101 3.03 -1.53 0.54
N LEU A 102 4.10 -2.32 0.68
CA LEU A 102 5.19 -2.33 -0.29
C LEU A 102 4.71 -2.71 -1.70
N CYS A 103 3.74 -3.63 -1.79
CA CYS A 103 3.17 -4.08 -3.06
C CYS A 103 2.06 -3.16 -3.57
N HIS A 104 1.24 -2.63 -2.66
CA HIS A 104 0.03 -1.89 -2.96
C HIS A 104 0.09 -0.50 -2.30
N GLY A 105 0.72 0.43 -2.93
CA GLY A 105 0.85 1.80 -2.44
C GLY A 105 2.25 2.37 -2.65
N LEU A 106 3.29 1.76 -2.06
CA LEU A 106 4.65 2.30 -2.14
C LEU A 106 5.25 2.28 -3.55
N GLN A 107 4.61 1.58 -4.48
CA GLN A 107 4.96 1.56 -5.91
C GLN A 107 4.39 2.76 -6.69
N ALA A 108 3.54 3.58 -6.08
CA ALA A 108 2.92 4.72 -6.76
C ALA A 108 3.94 5.83 -7.08
N ASP A 109 3.64 6.62 -8.11
CA ASP A 109 4.41 7.80 -8.48
C ASP A 109 4.17 8.94 -7.49
N HIS A 110 2.96 8.98 -6.90
CA HIS A 110 2.56 9.94 -5.91
C HIS A 110 1.76 9.26 -4.80
N ILE A 111 2.13 9.50 -3.55
CA ILE A 111 1.52 8.86 -2.38
C ILE A 111 0.92 9.94 -1.50
N LEU A 112 -0.39 9.86 -1.33
CA LEU A 112 -1.22 10.70 -0.49
C LEU A 112 -1.66 9.89 0.73
N ALA A 113 -1.88 10.54 1.86
CA ALA A 113 -2.44 9.87 3.03
C ALA A 113 -3.43 10.77 3.77
N LEU A 114 -4.53 10.21 4.24
CA LEU A 114 -5.35 10.88 5.24
C LEU A 114 -4.54 11.11 6.51
N SER A 115 -4.86 12.17 7.22
CA SER A 115 -4.21 12.48 8.49
C SER A 115 -4.43 11.36 9.51
N LYS A 116 -3.54 11.28 10.50
CA LYS A 116 -3.65 10.33 11.63
C LYS A 116 -4.94 10.45 12.42
N ASP A 117 -5.63 11.60 12.34
CA ASP A 117 -6.89 11.85 13.05
C ASP A 117 -8.02 10.93 12.54
N PHE A 118 -7.88 10.39 11.33
CA PHE A 118 -8.78 9.37 10.76
C PHE A 118 -8.35 7.93 11.08
N GLY A 119 -7.37 7.73 11.99
CA GLY A 119 -6.84 6.41 12.30
C GLY A 119 -5.87 5.87 11.25
N THR A 120 -5.42 6.71 10.32
CA THR A 120 -4.45 6.33 9.29
C THR A 120 -3.12 5.98 9.91
N MET A 121 -2.58 4.84 9.50
CA MET A 121 -1.38 4.26 10.11
C MET A 121 -0.47 3.66 9.03
N ILE A 122 0.77 4.10 8.99
CA ILE A 122 1.78 3.58 8.06
C ILE A 122 2.96 3.04 8.88
N HIS A 123 3.25 1.75 8.76
CA HIS A 123 4.44 1.14 9.37
C HIS A 123 4.78 -0.22 8.75
N VAL A 124 6.06 -0.57 8.82
CA VAL A 124 6.52 -1.89 8.35
C VAL A 124 6.11 -2.98 9.33
N MET A 125 6.31 -2.77 10.63
CA MET A 125 5.86 -3.67 11.68
C MET A 125 5.62 -2.91 13.00
N PRO A 126 4.75 -3.42 13.90
CA PRO A 126 4.53 -2.82 15.22
C PRO A 126 5.80 -2.80 16.07
N LEU A 127 5.95 -1.80 16.96
CA LEU A 127 7.08 -1.67 17.87
C LEU A 127 7.28 -2.93 18.75
N THR A 128 6.18 -3.56 19.17
CA THR A 128 6.23 -4.83 19.90
C THR A 128 6.90 -5.96 19.13
N SER A 129 6.70 -5.99 17.82
CA SER A 129 7.38 -6.96 16.94
C SER A 129 8.85 -6.60 16.76
N ILE A 130 9.17 -5.34 16.61
CA ILE A 130 10.56 -4.85 16.55
C ILE A 130 11.29 -5.20 17.86
N ALA A 131 10.70 -4.91 19.02
CA ALA A 131 11.25 -5.26 20.34
C ALA A 131 11.57 -6.75 20.42
N ARG A 132 10.65 -7.61 20.00
CA ARG A 132 10.84 -9.06 20.05
C ARG A 132 11.99 -9.53 19.14
N ILE A 133 12.14 -8.95 17.95
CA ILE A 133 13.18 -9.35 16.98
C ILE A 133 14.54 -8.81 17.39
N THR A 134 14.62 -7.55 17.80
CA THR A 134 15.87 -6.86 18.14
C THR A 134 16.34 -7.15 19.56
N LYS A 135 15.47 -7.71 20.42
CA LYS A 135 15.67 -7.87 21.86
C LYS A 135 15.88 -6.56 22.59
N MET A 136 15.38 -5.46 22.04
CA MET A 136 15.37 -4.15 22.69
C MET A 136 14.11 -3.97 23.53
N ASP A 137 14.21 -3.20 24.60
CA ASP A 137 13.06 -2.81 25.41
C ASP A 137 12.14 -1.86 24.64
N ILE A 138 10.83 -1.99 24.87
CA ILE A 138 9.82 -1.18 24.20
C ILE A 138 10.02 0.31 24.49
N GLU A 139 10.28 0.64 25.76
CA GLU A 139 10.54 2.02 26.21
C GLU A 139 11.72 2.64 25.47
N ARG A 140 12.76 1.86 25.23
CA ARG A 140 13.92 2.33 24.46
C ARG A 140 13.59 2.55 22.98
N LEU A 141 12.76 1.70 22.41
CA LEU A 141 12.29 1.88 21.02
C LEU A 141 11.37 3.08 20.87
N GLU A 142 10.49 3.32 21.84
CA GLU A 142 9.63 4.51 21.89
C GLU A 142 10.47 5.78 21.97
N GLU A 143 11.47 5.82 22.84
CA GLU A 143 12.41 6.94 22.94
C GLU A 143 13.14 7.19 21.61
N LEU A 144 13.66 6.14 20.97
CA LEU A 144 14.32 6.23 19.67
C LEU A 144 13.36 6.69 18.58
N SER A 145 12.10 6.27 18.62
CA SER A 145 11.09 6.67 17.63
C SER A 145 10.78 8.16 17.65
N THR A 146 10.94 8.83 18.78
CA THR A 146 10.73 10.27 18.88
C THR A 146 11.86 11.09 18.26
N SER A 147 13.08 10.56 18.27
CA SER A 147 14.28 11.26 17.83
C SER A 147 14.76 10.83 16.43
N ASN A 148 14.46 9.60 16.02
CA ASN A 148 14.95 9.03 14.78
C ASN A 148 13.80 8.51 13.91
N PRO A 149 13.54 9.11 12.74
CA PRO A 149 12.46 8.71 11.84
C PRO A 149 12.51 7.25 11.37
N VAL A 150 13.69 6.63 11.36
CA VAL A 150 13.85 5.22 10.96
C VAL A 150 13.12 4.25 11.91
N PHE A 151 13.03 4.60 13.20
CA PHE A 151 12.32 3.81 14.19
C PHE A 151 10.86 4.25 14.37
N ALA A 152 10.48 5.34 13.72
CA ALA A 152 9.16 5.91 13.87
C ALA A 152 8.16 5.27 12.91
N ALA A 153 6.91 5.28 13.31
CA ALA A 153 5.77 4.84 12.51
C ALA A 153 4.77 5.99 12.37
N GLY A 154 3.93 5.92 11.35
CA GLY A 154 2.85 6.86 11.15
C GLY A 154 3.03 7.79 9.96
N VAL A 155 1.93 8.45 9.61
CA VAL A 155 1.82 9.31 8.42
C VAL A 155 2.81 10.46 8.46
N ASP A 156 2.92 11.13 9.61
CA ASP A 156 3.80 12.30 9.78
C ASP A 156 5.29 11.97 9.52
N PHE A 157 5.71 10.76 9.91
CA PHE A 157 7.09 10.33 9.70
C PHE A 157 7.35 9.95 8.25
N PHE A 158 6.43 9.23 7.62
CA PHE A 158 6.53 8.93 6.20
C PHE A 158 6.52 10.19 5.35
N TYR A 159 5.75 11.20 5.74
CA TYR A 159 5.79 12.52 5.10
C TYR A 159 7.18 13.18 5.24
N LYS A 160 7.75 13.21 6.44
CA LYS A 160 9.09 13.76 6.69
C LYS A 160 10.20 13.02 5.93
N LEU A 161 10.02 11.72 5.70
CA LEU A 161 10.95 10.88 4.93
C LEU A 161 10.74 11.00 3.40
N GLY A 162 9.71 11.71 2.95
CA GLY A 162 9.35 11.81 1.54
C GLY A 162 8.63 10.58 0.99
N GLY A 163 8.22 9.66 1.84
CA GLY A 163 7.43 8.47 1.46
C GLY A 163 5.92 8.74 1.34
N VAL A 164 5.47 9.90 1.79
CA VAL A 164 4.15 10.48 1.53
C VAL A 164 4.38 11.91 1.08
N GLN A 165 3.82 12.31 -0.05
CA GLN A 165 4.01 13.64 -0.60
C GLN A 165 3.04 14.66 -0.03
N GLU A 166 1.84 14.22 0.37
CA GLU A 166 0.83 15.12 0.94
C GLU A 166 -0.03 14.41 1.97
N ILE A 167 -0.33 15.13 3.07
CA ILE A 167 -1.28 14.69 4.11
C ILE A 167 -2.60 15.42 3.89
N VAL A 168 -3.66 14.66 3.66
CA VAL A 168 -5.03 15.18 3.44
C VAL A 168 -5.75 15.24 4.78
N ASN A 169 -6.18 16.44 5.16
CA ASN A 169 -6.76 16.70 6.48
C ASN A 169 -8.30 16.59 6.52
N GLN A 170 -8.95 16.48 5.38
CA GLN A 170 -10.40 16.32 5.27
C GLN A 170 -10.72 15.25 4.23
N VAL A 171 -11.67 14.38 4.54
CA VAL A 171 -12.08 13.30 3.60
C VAL A 171 -12.66 13.87 2.31
N GLU A 172 -13.35 14.99 2.42
CA GLU A 172 -13.97 15.70 1.31
C GLU A 172 -12.96 16.17 0.26
N ASP A 173 -11.73 16.47 0.68
CA ASP A 173 -10.67 16.99 -0.19
C ASP A 173 -9.97 15.87 -1.00
N MET A 174 -10.17 14.60 -0.61
CA MET A 174 -9.48 13.46 -1.24
C MET A 174 -9.61 13.45 -2.76
N ARG A 175 -10.83 13.69 -3.27
CA ARG A 175 -11.08 13.67 -4.70
C ARG A 175 -10.29 14.74 -5.44
N GLU A 176 -10.28 15.95 -4.89
CA GLU A 176 -9.57 17.09 -5.48
C GLU A 176 -8.06 16.85 -5.50
N VAL A 177 -7.52 16.38 -4.38
CA VAL A 177 -6.10 16.12 -4.24
C VAL A 177 -5.61 14.99 -5.17
N ILE A 178 -6.43 13.95 -5.36
CA ILE A 178 -6.11 12.84 -6.28
C ILE A 178 -6.11 13.30 -7.75
N ILE A 179 -6.98 14.24 -8.11
CA ILE A 179 -7.13 14.70 -9.51
C ILE A 179 -6.08 15.77 -9.89
N ARG A 180 -5.61 16.52 -8.92
CA ARG A 180 -4.59 17.56 -9.11
C ARG A 180 -3.24 16.98 -9.51
#